data_7f39ee875dad09b0abe16a6c7c10dad3
#
_entry.id   7f39ee875dad09b0abe16a6c7c10dad3
#
_cell.length_a   1.000
_cell.length_b   1.000
_cell.length_c   1.000
_cell.angle_alpha   90.00
_cell.angle_beta   90.00
_cell.angle_gamma   90.00
#
_symmetry.space_group_name_H-M   'P 1'
#
loop_
_entity.id
_entity.type
_entity.pdbx_description
1 polymer ?
#
loop_
_entity_poly.entity_id
_entity_poly.type
_entity_poly.pdbx_seq_one_letter_code
_entity_poly.pdbx_strand_id
1 'polypeptide(L)'
;LVQELQGVRYNNILTGLAPVRALGGAAIGLIGKPLTTLVGSRIAGDSDAFKRAMFTFGGVQESFQRGLKVMQEEWRFAVENPRASMARGREDLDIKSMQDWETMEEMAEIWRNSGQNGKAAMWHLTKNLYAFNNSFIPRLGINSMYAIDGFVKSMSASMSARARAYDELFDVANGAIDENAFKNLQQKLYDEAFDKSGVLTDEAAKYASGEINLNLDNKLVSGLEGVMRQFPIMQSIFMFPR
;
A
#
# COMPACT_ATOMS: atom_id res chain seq x y z
N LEU A 1 -3.12 7.06 24.43
CA LEU A 1 -1.66 7.17 24.55
C LEU A 1 -0.91 6.09 23.76
N VAL A 2 -1.20 4.79 23.98
CA VAL A 2 -0.50 3.69 23.28
C VAL A 2 -0.62 3.83 21.76
N GLN A 3 -1.81 4.13 21.24
CA GLN A 3 -2.04 4.36 19.80
C GLN A 3 -1.25 5.55 19.26
N GLU A 4 -1.17 6.64 20.02
CA GLU A 4 -0.40 7.82 19.60
C GLU A 4 1.12 7.55 19.63
N LEU A 5 1.62 6.77 20.60
CA LEU A 5 3.01 6.31 20.61
C LEU A 5 3.32 5.38 19.43
N GLN A 6 2.38 4.52 19.06
CA GLN A 6 2.50 3.73 17.84
C GLN A 6 2.53 4.61 16.59
N GLY A 7 1.70 5.66 16.55
CA GLY A 7 1.71 6.65 15.46
C GLY A 7 3.08 7.32 15.30
N VAL A 8 3.70 7.79 16.40
CA VAL A 8 5.07 8.34 16.39
C VAL A 8 6.07 7.34 15.81
N ARG A 9 5.98 6.08 16.26
CA ARG A 9 6.85 5.02 15.78
C ARG A 9 6.71 4.83 14.26
N TYR A 10 5.48 4.74 13.75
CA TYR A 10 5.24 4.58 12.31
C TYR A 10 5.74 5.76 11.50
N ASN A 11 5.51 6.97 11.98
CA ASN A 11 6.03 8.18 11.35
C ASN A 11 7.56 8.14 11.26
N ASN A 12 8.25 7.71 12.32
CA ASN A 12 9.71 7.61 12.34
C ASN A 12 10.27 6.52 11.41
N ILE A 13 9.62 5.34 11.35
CA ILE A 13 10.09 4.22 10.52
C ILE A 13 9.95 4.54 9.04
N LEU A 14 8.87 5.24 8.67
CA LEU A 14 8.56 5.54 7.28
C LEU A 14 9.16 6.86 6.78
N THR A 15 9.88 7.59 7.64
CA THR A 15 10.65 8.78 7.24
C THR A 15 11.96 8.42 6.54
N GLY A 16 12.51 9.36 5.81
CA GLY A 16 13.83 9.23 5.17
C GLY A 16 13.80 8.41 3.89
N LEU A 17 14.66 7.40 3.80
CA LEU A 17 14.88 6.62 2.56
C LEU A 17 13.88 5.48 2.32
N ALA A 18 13.00 5.17 3.27
CA ALA A 18 12.06 4.05 3.12
C ALA A 18 11.12 4.20 1.90
N PRO A 19 10.47 5.35 1.66
CA PRO A 19 9.66 5.55 0.47
C PRO A 19 10.46 5.44 -0.84
N VAL A 20 11.69 5.96 -0.85
CA VAL A 20 12.57 5.91 -2.03
C VAL A 20 12.97 4.47 -2.35
N ARG A 21 13.31 3.67 -1.32
CA ARG A 21 13.64 2.25 -1.50
C ARG A 21 12.43 1.44 -1.95
N ALA A 22 11.25 1.72 -1.39
CA ALA A 22 10.01 1.05 -1.80
C ALA A 22 9.69 1.36 -3.27
N LEU A 23 9.79 2.62 -3.70
CA LEU A 23 9.57 3.00 -5.08
C LEU A 23 10.60 2.36 -6.03
N GLY A 24 11.88 2.37 -5.65
CA GLY A 24 12.95 1.74 -6.44
C GLY A 24 12.77 0.24 -6.58
N GLY A 25 12.46 -0.47 -5.48
CA GLY A 25 12.15 -1.89 -5.50
C GLY A 25 10.93 -2.23 -6.36
N ALA A 26 9.87 -1.45 -6.20
CA ALA A 26 8.65 -1.60 -7.00
C ALA A 26 8.91 -1.38 -8.50
N ALA A 27 9.66 -0.34 -8.87
CA ALA A 27 10.00 -0.06 -10.26
C ALA A 27 10.81 -1.22 -10.89
N ILE A 28 11.80 -1.74 -10.18
CA ILE A 28 12.60 -2.88 -10.64
C ILE A 28 11.72 -4.13 -10.81
N GLY A 29 10.84 -4.44 -9.86
CA GLY A 29 9.95 -5.59 -9.94
C GLY A 29 8.93 -5.48 -11.08
N LEU A 30 8.29 -4.31 -11.22
CA LEU A 30 7.26 -4.05 -12.23
C LEU A 30 7.80 -4.08 -13.66
N ILE A 31 9.03 -3.62 -13.89
CA ILE A 31 9.66 -3.61 -15.20
C ILE A 31 10.48 -4.89 -15.41
N GLY A 32 11.19 -5.35 -14.39
CA GLY A 32 12.08 -6.49 -14.47
C GLY A 32 11.35 -7.80 -14.76
N LYS A 33 10.22 -8.06 -14.12
CA LYS A 33 9.45 -9.29 -14.30
C LYS A 33 8.94 -9.47 -15.75
N PRO A 34 8.26 -8.50 -16.38
CA PRO A 34 7.90 -8.60 -17.79
C PRO A 34 9.12 -8.75 -18.72
N LEU A 35 10.20 -8.05 -18.42
CA LEU A 35 11.41 -8.12 -19.21
C LEU A 35 12.08 -9.49 -19.12
N THR A 36 12.19 -10.08 -17.92
CA THR A 36 12.74 -11.43 -17.74
C THR A 36 11.85 -12.49 -18.40
N THR A 37 10.52 -12.34 -18.35
CA THR A 37 9.59 -13.22 -19.06
C THR A 37 9.78 -13.12 -20.58
N LEU A 38 9.95 -11.90 -21.10
CA LEU A 38 10.21 -11.66 -22.53
C LEU A 38 11.50 -12.36 -23.00
N VAL A 39 12.58 -12.15 -22.26
CA VAL A 39 13.90 -12.76 -22.59
C VAL A 39 13.83 -14.28 -22.41
N GLY A 40 13.25 -14.77 -21.32
CA GLY A 40 13.14 -16.20 -21.03
C GLY A 40 12.33 -16.96 -22.07
N SER A 41 11.17 -16.43 -22.49
CA SER A 41 10.35 -17.04 -23.53
C SER A 41 11.06 -17.07 -24.90
N ARG A 42 11.84 -16.02 -25.20
CA ARG A 42 12.66 -15.99 -26.41
C ARG A 42 13.75 -17.06 -26.42
N ILE A 43 14.42 -17.25 -25.29
CA ILE A 43 15.46 -18.28 -25.13
C ILE A 43 14.86 -19.70 -25.19
N ALA A 44 13.69 -19.89 -24.55
CA ALA A 44 12.99 -21.16 -24.54
C ALA A 44 12.36 -21.52 -25.90
N GLY A 45 12.30 -20.60 -26.87
CA GLY A 45 11.65 -20.81 -28.17
C GLY A 45 10.12 -20.82 -28.07
N ASP A 46 9.54 -20.41 -26.96
CA ASP A 46 8.10 -20.35 -26.75
C ASP A 46 7.52 -19.09 -27.40
N SER A 47 7.00 -19.27 -28.62
CA SER A 47 6.46 -18.16 -29.44
C SER A 47 5.23 -17.52 -28.81
N ASP A 48 4.38 -18.25 -28.12
CA ASP A 48 3.12 -17.71 -27.59
C ASP A 48 3.38 -16.98 -26.27
N ALA A 49 4.20 -17.54 -25.39
CA ALA A 49 4.68 -16.83 -24.20
C ALA A 49 5.45 -15.55 -24.58
N PHE A 50 6.23 -15.57 -25.67
CA PHE A 50 6.93 -14.39 -26.15
C PHE A 50 5.96 -13.30 -26.63
N LYS A 51 4.96 -13.65 -27.45
CA LYS A 51 3.93 -12.70 -27.93
C LYS A 51 3.16 -12.08 -26.75
N ARG A 52 2.74 -12.93 -25.81
CA ARG A 52 2.06 -12.50 -24.58
C ARG A 52 2.92 -11.53 -23.77
N ALA A 53 4.19 -11.86 -23.57
CA ALA A 53 5.13 -10.99 -22.83
C ALA A 53 5.38 -9.66 -23.56
N MET A 54 5.54 -9.66 -24.87
CA MET A 54 5.65 -8.45 -25.68
C MET A 54 4.42 -7.56 -25.56
N PHE A 55 3.23 -8.17 -25.60
CA PHE A 55 1.98 -7.44 -25.51
C PHE A 55 1.78 -6.82 -24.12
N THR A 56 2.11 -7.58 -23.08
CA THR A 56 2.08 -7.07 -21.69
C THR A 56 3.11 -5.96 -21.48
N PHE A 57 4.33 -6.13 -21.99
CA PHE A 57 5.39 -5.13 -21.90
C PHE A 57 5.01 -3.83 -22.62
N GLY A 58 4.37 -3.92 -23.79
CA GLY A 58 3.86 -2.75 -24.53
C GLY A 58 2.88 -1.88 -23.74
N GLY A 59 2.25 -2.42 -22.69
CA GLY A 59 1.35 -1.70 -21.80
C GLY A 59 2.01 -1.05 -20.58
N VAL A 60 3.31 -1.22 -20.39
CA VAL A 60 4.03 -0.70 -19.21
C VAL A 60 3.88 0.82 -19.08
N GLN A 61 3.98 1.55 -20.20
CA GLN A 61 3.84 3.00 -20.19
C GLN A 61 2.44 3.45 -19.76
N GLU A 62 1.40 2.82 -20.28
CA GLU A 62 0.00 3.10 -19.91
C GLU A 62 -0.23 2.78 -18.44
N SER A 63 0.21 1.61 -17.98
CA SER A 63 0.12 1.17 -16.60
C SER A 63 0.87 2.11 -15.65
N PHE A 64 2.03 2.62 -16.07
CA PHE A 64 2.80 3.59 -15.32
C PHE A 64 2.06 4.94 -15.18
N GLN A 65 1.48 5.46 -16.27
CA GLN A 65 0.70 6.70 -16.23
C GLN A 65 -0.53 6.55 -15.33
N ARG A 66 -1.22 5.41 -15.39
CA ARG A 66 -2.36 5.10 -14.52
C ARG A 66 -1.91 5.01 -13.06
N GLY A 67 -0.80 4.33 -12.79
CA GLY A 67 -0.20 4.26 -11.46
C GLY A 67 0.17 5.63 -10.88
N LEU A 68 0.75 6.52 -11.69
CA LEU A 68 1.07 7.89 -11.27
C LEU A 68 -0.19 8.69 -10.88
N LYS A 69 -1.28 8.52 -11.62
CA LYS A 69 -2.55 9.16 -11.29
C LYS A 69 -3.07 8.69 -9.94
N VAL A 70 -3.11 7.37 -9.72
CA VAL A 70 -3.52 6.79 -8.43
C VAL A 70 -2.59 7.23 -7.30
N MET A 71 -1.28 7.26 -7.53
CA MET A 71 -0.30 7.76 -6.56
C MET A 71 -0.62 9.20 -6.13
N GLN A 72 -0.97 10.07 -7.05
CA GLN A 72 -1.35 11.45 -6.77
C GLN A 72 -2.67 11.54 -5.98
N GLU A 73 -3.64 10.71 -6.33
CA GLU A 73 -4.94 10.64 -5.64
C GLU A 73 -4.77 10.13 -4.19
N GLU A 74 -4.00 9.06 -3.99
CA GLU A 74 -3.71 8.49 -2.67
C GLU A 74 -2.88 9.47 -1.81
N TRP A 75 -1.93 10.16 -2.40
CA TRP A 75 -1.19 11.20 -1.69
C TRP A 75 -2.11 12.31 -1.19
N ARG A 76 -2.97 12.84 -2.09
CA ARG A 76 -3.93 13.88 -1.73
C ARG A 76 -4.89 13.39 -0.64
N PHE A 77 -5.44 12.19 -0.79
CA PHE A 77 -6.30 11.58 0.22
C PHE A 77 -5.60 11.46 1.58
N ALA A 78 -4.35 11.00 1.60
CA ALA A 78 -3.57 10.83 2.83
C ALA A 78 -3.26 12.17 3.52
N VAL A 79 -3.08 13.25 2.75
CA VAL A 79 -2.88 14.60 3.27
C VAL A 79 -4.18 15.19 3.84
N GLU A 80 -5.27 15.06 3.11
CA GLU A 80 -6.59 15.59 3.49
C GLU A 80 -7.24 14.81 4.63
N ASN A 81 -6.97 13.49 4.70
CA ASN A 81 -7.62 12.57 5.64
C ASN A 81 -6.58 11.77 6.45
N PRO A 82 -5.79 12.44 7.31
CA PRO A 82 -4.66 11.80 7.98
C PRO A 82 -5.04 10.58 8.82
N ARG A 83 -6.20 10.57 9.47
CA ARG A 83 -6.65 9.44 10.28
C ARG A 83 -7.20 8.29 9.46
N ALA A 84 -8.02 8.59 8.46
CA ALA A 84 -8.55 7.57 7.56
C ALA A 84 -7.43 6.86 6.78
N SER A 85 -6.37 7.58 6.40
CA SER A 85 -5.21 6.97 5.75
C SER A 85 -4.43 6.04 6.69
N MET A 86 -4.34 6.34 7.99
CA MET A 86 -3.72 5.43 8.97
C MET A 86 -4.54 4.15 9.18
N ALA A 87 -5.87 4.23 9.01
CA ALA A 87 -6.78 3.09 9.14
C ALA A 87 -6.76 2.17 7.92
N ARG A 88 -6.54 2.75 6.75
CA ARG A 88 -6.65 2.06 5.47
C ARG A 88 -5.53 1.01 5.33
N GLY A 89 -5.93 -0.26 5.25
CA GLY A 89 -4.98 -1.37 5.09
C GLY A 89 -4.34 -1.90 6.37
N ARG A 90 -4.87 -1.55 7.54
CA ARG A 90 -4.42 -2.06 8.84
C ARG A 90 -5.60 -2.54 9.66
N GLU A 91 -5.88 -3.82 9.55
CA GLU A 91 -6.91 -4.50 10.35
C GLU A 91 -6.51 -4.59 11.83
N ASP A 92 -5.22 -4.48 12.15
CA ASP A 92 -4.65 -4.58 13.48
C ASP A 92 -4.70 -3.26 14.29
N LEU A 93 -4.99 -2.12 13.64
CA LEU A 93 -5.20 -0.86 14.33
C LEU A 93 -6.70 -0.61 14.50
N ASP A 94 -7.21 -0.80 15.70
CA ASP A 94 -8.57 -0.39 16.06
C ASP A 94 -8.67 1.14 16.16
N ILE A 95 -8.78 1.78 15.00
CA ILE A 95 -8.88 3.23 14.88
C ILE A 95 -10.28 3.74 15.25
N LYS A 96 -11.27 2.85 15.32
CA LYS A 96 -12.62 3.18 15.75
C LYS A 96 -12.66 3.68 17.19
N SER A 97 -11.67 3.31 18.00
CA SER A 97 -11.50 3.78 19.38
C SER A 97 -10.64 5.04 19.51
N MET A 98 -10.10 5.61 18.42
CA MET A 98 -9.31 6.84 18.48
C MET A 98 -10.22 8.02 18.81
N GLN A 99 -10.02 8.57 19.99
CA GLN A 99 -10.71 9.77 20.46
C GLN A 99 -10.25 10.97 19.65
N ASP A 100 -11.17 11.88 19.37
CA ASP A 100 -10.86 13.15 18.72
C ASP A 100 -10.17 14.12 19.69
N TRP A 101 -9.74 15.26 19.17
CA TRP A 101 -9.06 16.29 19.94
C TRP A 101 -9.91 16.84 21.08
N GLU A 102 -11.19 17.08 20.85
CA GLU A 102 -12.14 17.64 21.82
C GLU A 102 -12.33 16.68 22.98
N THR A 103 -12.59 15.41 22.70
CA THR A 103 -12.72 14.37 23.74
C THR A 103 -11.45 14.26 24.59
N MET A 104 -10.26 14.39 24.00
CA MET A 104 -9.00 14.34 24.76
C MET A 104 -8.85 15.54 25.70
N GLU A 105 -9.30 16.71 25.28
CA GLU A 105 -9.28 17.92 26.09
C GLU A 105 -10.27 17.83 27.24
N GLU A 106 -11.53 17.45 26.97
CA GLU A 106 -12.55 17.24 27.97
C GLU A 106 -12.11 16.22 29.06
N MET A 107 -11.52 15.12 28.64
CA MET A 107 -11.01 14.11 29.57
C MET A 107 -9.86 14.65 30.42
N ALA A 108 -8.97 15.44 29.87
CA ALA A 108 -7.90 16.09 30.63
C ALA A 108 -8.46 17.05 31.70
N GLU A 109 -9.51 17.81 31.37
CA GLU A 109 -10.17 18.74 32.30
C GLU A 109 -10.94 18.00 33.40
N ILE A 110 -11.70 16.95 33.06
CA ILE A 110 -12.42 16.12 34.03
C ILE A 110 -11.46 15.57 35.08
N TRP A 111 -10.32 15.01 34.66
CA TRP A 111 -9.34 14.44 35.58
C TRP A 111 -8.60 15.52 36.39
N ARG A 112 -8.38 16.70 35.82
CA ARG A 112 -7.83 17.85 36.55
C ARG A 112 -8.79 18.32 37.65
N ASN A 113 -10.06 18.46 37.30
CA ASN A 113 -11.09 18.93 38.23
C ASN A 113 -11.37 17.92 39.35
N SER A 114 -11.12 16.65 39.10
CA SER A 114 -11.21 15.58 40.12
C SER A 114 -9.95 15.41 40.99
N GLY A 115 -8.97 16.28 40.82
CA GLY A 115 -7.70 16.26 41.56
C GLY A 115 -6.71 15.19 41.11
N GLN A 116 -7.00 14.47 40.04
CA GLN A 116 -6.15 13.40 39.51
C GLN A 116 -5.16 13.92 38.45
N ASN A 117 -4.24 14.77 38.89
CA ASN A 117 -3.30 15.47 38.01
C ASN A 117 -2.44 14.57 37.14
N GLY A 118 -2.08 13.37 37.61
CA GLY A 118 -1.33 12.39 36.83
C GLY A 118 -2.11 11.90 35.60
N LYS A 119 -3.41 11.64 35.75
CA LYS A 119 -4.26 11.25 34.62
C LYS A 119 -4.50 12.42 33.66
N ALA A 120 -4.71 13.63 34.19
CA ALA A 120 -4.81 14.82 33.37
C ALA A 120 -3.54 15.05 32.52
N ALA A 121 -2.36 14.90 33.12
CA ALA A 121 -1.09 14.98 32.40
C ALA A 121 -0.95 13.94 31.28
N MET A 122 -1.40 12.70 31.51
CA MET A 122 -1.42 11.67 30.48
C MET A 122 -2.32 12.03 29.30
N TRP A 123 -3.49 12.61 29.55
CA TRP A 123 -4.39 13.07 28.48
C TRP A 123 -3.80 14.23 27.69
N HIS A 124 -3.14 15.19 28.36
CA HIS A 124 -2.41 16.28 27.68
C HIS A 124 -1.26 15.74 26.81
N LEU A 125 -0.50 14.77 27.33
CA LEU A 125 0.54 14.10 26.54
C LEU A 125 -0.04 13.43 25.31
N THR A 126 -1.16 12.69 25.47
CA THR A 126 -1.84 12.02 24.36
C THR A 126 -2.29 13.01 23.30
N LYS A 127 -2.85 14.16 23.72
CA LYS A 127 -3.25 15.26 22.84
C LYS A 127 -2.08 15.83 22.04
N ASN A 128 -0.95 16.06 22.70
CA ASN A 128 0.25 16.58 22.04
C ASN A 128 0.84 15.59 21.03
N LEU A 129 0.87 14.30 21.37
CA LEU A 129 1.31 13.23 20.45
C LEU A 129 0.35 13.10 19.26
N TYR A 130 -0.95 13.25 19.50
CA TYR A 130 -1.95 13.29 18.44
C TYR A 130 -1.70 14.43 17.46
N ALA A 131 -1.48 15.66 17.98
CA ALA A 131 -1.17 16.82 17.15
C ALA A 131 0.10 16.62 16.33
N PHE A 132 1.15 16.07 16.96
CA PHE A 132 2.40 15.72 16.30
C PHE A 132 2.18 14.69 15.18
N ASN A 133 1.51 13.59 15.48
CA ASN A 133 1.25 12.52 14.51
C ASN A 133 0.42 12.96 13.31
N ASN A 134 -0.44 13.98 13.48
CA ASN A 134 -1.26 14.50 12.40
C ASN A 134 -0.63 15.70 11.67
N SER A 135 0.55 16.17 12.12
CA SER A 135 1.27 17.25 11.43
C SER A 135 1.93 16.74 10.13
N PHE A 136 2.13 17.65 9.19
CA PHE A 136 2.59 17.31 7.83
C PHE A 136 3.96 16.61 7.82
N ILE A 137 4.94 17.15 8.57
CA ILE A 137 6.33 16.65 8.52
C ILE A 137 6.46 15.19 9.01
N PRO A 138 5.97 14.81 10.22
CA PRO A 138 5.99 13.44 10.66
C PRO A 138 5.26 12.48 9.72
N ARG A 139 4.19 12.96 9.07
CA ARG A 139 3.38 12.14 8.16
C ARG A 139 3.94 12.00 6.75
N LEU A 140 4.95 12.78 6.40
CA LEU A 140 5.50 12.77 5.04
C LEU A 140 5.88 11.35 4.57
N GLY A 141 6.53 10.57 5.44
CA GLY A 141 6.92 9.19 5.15
C GLY A 141 5.71 8.27 4.95
N ILE A 142 4.74 8.33 5.86
CA ILE A 142 3.51 7.53 5.75
C ILE A 142 2.74 7.88 4.49
N ASN A 143 2.51 9.16 4.22
CA ASN A 143 1.78 9.61 3.04
C ASN A 143 2.48 9.16 1.75
N SER A 144 3.82 9.22 1.72
CA SER A 144 4.61 8.72 0.59
C SER A 144 4.44 7.21 0.41
N MET A 145 4.44 6.43 1.50
CA MET A 145 4.24 4.99 1.41
C MET A 145 2.85 4.61 0.90
N TYR A 146 1.80 5.30 1.34
CA TYR A 146 0.45 5.11 0.80
C TYR A 146 0.39 5.40 -0.70
N ALA A 147 0.96 6.51 -1.11
CA ALA A 147 1.01 6.89 -2.52
C ALA A 147 1.75 5.84 -3.38
N ILE A 148 2.88 5.33 -2.88
CA ILE A 148 3.66 4.30 -3.56
C ILE A 148 2.92 2.97 -3.59
N ASP A 149 2.26 2.58 -2.51
CA ASP A 149 1.45 1.37 -2.46
C ASP A 149 0.30 1.43 -3.46
N GLY A 150 -0.41 2.56 -3.54
CA GLY A 150 -1.43 2.81 -4.56
C GLY A 150 -0.88 2.71 -5.98
N PHE A 151 0.29 3.30 -6.23
CA PHE A 151 1.00 3.20 -7.51
C PHE A 151 1.26 1.74 -7.90
N VAL A 152 1.86 0.97 -6.99
CA VAL A 152 2.24 -0.43 -7.25
C VAL A 152 1.01 -1.30 -7.49
N LYS A 153 -0.02 -1.15 -6.66
CA LYS A 153 -1.29 -1.88 -6.80
C LYS A 153 -1.96 -1.58 -8.15
N SER A 154 -2.08 -0.31 -8.49
CA SER A 154 -2.69 0.11 -9.76
C SER A 154 -1.90 -0.39 -10.97
N MET A 155 -0.59 -0.30 -10.92
CA MET A 155 0.27 -0.78 -12.00
C MET A 155 0.20 -2.29 -12.14
N SER A 156 0.25 -3.05 -11.04
CA SER A 156 0.11 -4.51 -11.03
C SER A 156 -1.24 -4.95 -11.57
N ALA A 157 -2.33 -4.30 -11.14
CA ALA A 157 -3.68 -4.58 -11.63
C ALA A 157 -3.82 -4.29 -13.12
N SER A 158 -3.26 -3.18 -13.59
CA SER A 158 -3.31 -2.80 -15.01
C SER A 158 -2.55 -3.79 -15.89
N MET A 159 -1.39 -4.26 -15.44
CA MET A 159 -0.61 -5.27 -16.16
C MET A 159 -1.28 -6.65 -16.15
N SER A 160 -1.86 -7.06 -15.01
CA SER A 160 -2.64 -8.29 -14.88
C SER A 160 -3.87 -8.26 -15.80
N ALA A 161 -4.64 -7.17 -15.76
CA ALA A 161 -5.81 -6.99 -16.62
C ALA A 161 -5.45 -7.05 -18.10
N ARG A 162 -4.32 -6.44 -18.49
CA ARG A 162 -3.83 -6.49 -19.86
C ARG A 162 -3.44 -7.89 -20.30
N ALA A 163 -2.73 -8.65 -19.47
CA ALA A 163 -2.35 -10.03 -19.76
C ALA A 163 -3.58 -10.92 -19.91
N ARG A 164 -4.56 -10.80 -19.01
CA ARG A 164 -5.82 -11.57 -19.07
C ARG A 164 -6.66 -11.19 -20.28
N ALA A 165 -6.79 -9.91 -20.60
CA ALA A 165 -7.50 -9.45 -21.80
C ALA A 165 -6.86 -10.01 -23.09
N TYR A 166 -5.52 -10.10 -23.12
CA TYR A 166 -4.83 -10.74 -24.22
C TYR A 166 -5.17 -12.23 -24.31
N ASP A 167 -5.08 -12.97 -23.20
CA ASP A 167 -5.37 -14.40 -23.16
C ASP A 167 -6.80 -14.69 -23.62
N GLU A 168 -7.80 -13.97 -23.07
CA GLU A 168 -9.21 -14.16 -23.43
C GLU A 168 -9.52 -13.86 -24.91
N LEU A 169 -8.92 -12.83 -25.49
CA LEU A 169 -9.19 -12.44 -26.87
C LEU A 169 -8.33 -13.20 -27.88
N PHE A 170 -7.12 -13.63 -27.52
CA PHE A 170 -6.25 -14.38 -28.40
C PHE A 170 -6.82 -15.76 -28.74
N ASP A 171 -7.39 -16.43 -27.75
CA ASP A 171 -8.02 -17.73 -27.94
C ASP A 171 -9.27 -17.67 -28.86
N VAL A 172 -10.02 -16.56 -28.78
CA VAL A 172 -11.26 -16.38 -29.57
C VAL A 172 -10.99 -15.92 -31.01
N ALA A 173 -9.96 -15.09 -31.20
CA ALA A 173 -9.74 -14.34 -32.43
C ALA A 173 -8.76 -14.99 -33.42
N ASN A 174 -8.28 -16.21 -33.16
CA ASN A 174 -7.27 -16.89 -34.02
C ASN A 174 -6.08 -15.95 -34.38
N GLY A 175 -5.69 -15.08 -33.46
CA GLY A 175 -4.52 -14.21 -33.57
C GLY A 175 -4.76 -12.79 -34.07
N ALA A 176 -5.97 -12.39 -34.44
CA ALA A 176 -6.31 -11.02 -34.80
C ALA A 176 -7.16 -10.35 -33.71
N ILE A 177 -6.51 -9.57 -32.82
CA ILE A 177 -7.20 -8.90 -31.72
C ILE A 177 -7.71 -7.54 -32.18
N ASP A 178 -9.03 -7.29 -32.04
CA ASP A 178 -9.63 -5.95 -32.20
C ASP A 178 -9.16 -5.04 -31.04
N GLU A 179 -8.53 -3.93 -31.40
CA GLU A 179 -7.96 -2.99 -30.43
C GLU A 179 -9.04 -2.37 -29.51
N ASN A 180 -10.25 -2.11 -30.00
CA ASN A 180 -11.32 -1.56 -29.20
C ASN A 180 -11.89 -2.59 -28.22
N ALA A 181 -12.13 -3.82 -28.69
CA ALA A 181 -12.55 -4.92 -27.83
C ALA A 181 -11.51 -5.18 -26.74
N PHE A 182 -10.22 -5.14 -27.09
CA PHE A 182 -9.14 -5.29 -26.15
C PHE A 182 -9.11 -4.20 -25.06
N LYS A 183 -9.17 -2.92 -25.45
CA LYS A 183 -9.18 -1.80 -24.49
C LYS A 183 -10.39 -1.87 -23.55
N ASN A 184 -11.56 -2.20 -24.07
CA ASN A 184 -12.77 -2.32 -23.25
C ASN A 184 -12.66 -3.47 -22.25
N LEU A 185 -12.16 -4.63 -22.68
CA LEU A 185 -11.98 -5.75 -21.79
C LEU A 185 -10.88 -5.50 -20.76
N GLN A 186 -9.76 -4.91 -21.16
CA GLN A 186 -8.70 -4.50 -20.24
C GLN A 186 -9.22 -3.54 -19.18
N GLN A 187 -10.00 -2.53 -19.56
CA GLN A 187 -10.58 -1.58 -18.59
C GLN A 187 -11.55 -2.28 -17.65
N LYS A 188 -12.43 -3.14 -18.15
CA LYS A 188 -13.37 -3.93 -17.34
C LYS A 188 -12.61 -4.78 -16.30
N LEU A 189 -11.60 -5.55 -16.73
CA LEU A 189 -10.80 -6.39 -15.85
C LEU A 189 -9.99 -5.58 -14.82
N TYR A 190 -9.54 -4.37 -15.20
CA TYR A 190 -8.90 -3.46 -14.26
C TYR A 190 -9.88 -2.97 -13.18
N ASP A 191 -11.09 -2.57 -13.57
CA ASP A 191 -12.10 -2.08 -12.63
C ASP A 191 -12.57 -3.20 -11.69
N GLU A 192 -12.69 -4.43 -12.20
CA GLU A 192 -13.02 -5.63 -11.41
C GLU A 192 -11.91 -6.07 -10.44
N ALA A 193 -10.67 -5.62 -10.66
CA ALA A 193 -9.56 -5.94 -9.76
C ALA A 193 -9.68 -5.23 -8.40
N PHE A 194 -10.54 -4.22 -8.27
CA PHE A 194 -10.75 -3.47 -7.05
C PHE A 194 -12.19 -3.60 -6.56
N ASP A 195 -12.38 -3.60 -5.24
CA ASP A 195 -13.69 -3.48 -4.64
C ASP A 195 -14.20 -2.02 -4.66
N LYS A 196 -15.43 -1.82 -4.20
CA LYS A 196 -16.05 -0.48 -4.12
C LYS A 196 -15.32 0.50 -3.19
N SER A 197 -14.48 0.01 -2.31
CA SER A 197 -13.65 0.82 -1.40
C SER A 197 -12.25 1.11 -1.95
N GLY A 198 -11.95 0.62 -3.17
CA GLY A 198 -10.64 0.77 -3.83
C GLY A 198 -9.58 -0.19 -3.29
N VAL A 199 -10.00 -1.26 -2.60
CA VAL A 199 -9.08 -2.31 -2.15
C VAL A 199 -8.87 -3.30 -3.28
N LEU A 200 -7.61 -3.63 -3.58
CA LEU A 200 -7.25 -4.62 -4.58
C LEU A 200 -7.73 -6.01 -4.16
N THR A 201 -8.58 -6.63 -4.96
CA THR A 201 -9.18 -7.96 -4.69
C THR A 201 -8.66 -9.05 -5.61
N ASP A 202 -8.15 -8.70 -6.78
CA ASP A 202 -7.59 -9.65 -7.75
C ASP A 202 -6.36 -10.37 -7.15
N GLU A 203 -6.42 -11.69 -7.05
CA GLU A 203 -5.39 -12.52 -6.42
C GLU A 203 -4.04 -12.45 -7.16
N ALA A 204 -4.04 -12.42 -8.49
CA ALA A 204 -2.83 -12.35 -9.29
C ALA A 204 -2.15 -10.97 -9.13
N ALA A 205 -2.94 -9.91 -9.12
CA ALA A 205 -2.44 -8.56 -8.90
C ALA A 205 -1.97 -8.35 -7.44
N LYS A 206 -2.67 -8.92 -6.45
CA LYS A 206 -2.22 -8.96 -5.05
C LYS A 206 -0.88 -9.64 -4.91
N TYR A 207 -0.73 -10.82 -5.48
CA TYR A 207 0.52 -11.59 -5.43
C TYR A 207 1.66 -10.80 -6.08
N ALA A 208 1.43 -10.24 -7.28
CA ALA A 208 2.42 -9.43 -7.96
C ALA A 208 2.80 -8.17 -7.17
N SER A 209 1.83 -7.46 -6.60
CA SER A 209 2.09 -6.28 -5.77
C SER A 209 2.79 -6.63 -4.46
N GLY A 210 2.46 -7.76 -3.85
CA GLY A 210 3.10 -8.26 -2.63
C GLY A 210 4.56 -8.66 -2.86
N GLU A 211 4.86 -9.34 -3.96
CA GLU A 211 6.24 -9.66 -4.34
C GLU A 211 7.09 -8.40 -4.57
N ILE A 212 6.49 -7.39 -5.21
CA ILE A 212 7.18 -6.15 -5.55
C ILE A 212 7.42 -5.28 -4.32
N ASN A 213 6.45 -5.21 -3.41
CA ASN A 213 6.54 -4.42 -2.18
C ASN A 213 7.42 -5.05 -1.10
N LEU A 214 8.09 -6.18 -1.37
CA LEU A 214 8.89 -6.89 -0.36
C LEU A 214 8.11 -7.18 0.93
N ASN A 215 6.80 -7.35 0.83
CA ASN A 215 6.01 -7.93 1.91
C ASN A 215 6.46 -9.38 2.04
N LEU A 216 7.53 -9.55 2.78
CA LEU A 216 8.05 -10.85 3.19
C LEU A 216 7.04 -11.46 4.17
N ASP A 217 5.98 -12.06 3.65
CA ASP A 217 5.16 -13.04 4.36
C ASP A 217 6.01 -14.30 4.62
N ASN A 218 7.13 -14.06 5.29
CA ASN A 218 7.98 -15.13 5.71
C ASN A 218 7.47 -15.65 7.06
N LYS A 219 7.14 -16.93 7.14
CA LYS A 219 6.70 -17.61 8.38
C LYS A 219 7.63 -17.32 9.57
N LEU A 220 8.90 -17.05 9.31
CA LEU A 220 9.88 -16.62 10.33
C LEU A 220 9.58 -15.21 10.85
N VAL A 221 9.18 -14.27 9.99
CA VAL A 221 8.85 -12.90 10.38
C VAL A 221 7.53 -12.87 11.16
N SER A 222 6.52 -13.64 10.73
CA SER A 222 5.25 -13.76 11.46
C SER A 222 5.41 -14.46 12.81
N GLY A 223 6.33 -15.42 12.94
CA GLY A 223 6.68 -16.04 14.21
C GLY A 223 7.36 -15.06 15.18
N LEU A 224 8.31 -14.27 14.71
CA LEU A 224 8.95 -13.20 15.47
C LEU A 224 7.98 -12.10 15.88
N GLU A 225 7.03 -11.75 15.01
CA GLU A 225 5.96 -10.81 15.32
C GLU A 225 5.04 -11.29 16.44
N GLY A 226 4.68 -12.58 16.43
CA GLY A 226 3.88 -13.21 17.50
C GLY A 226 4.56 -13.10 18.87
N VAL A 227 5.87 -13.27 18.92
CA VAL A 227 6.67 -13.10 20.15
C VAL A 227 6.79 -11.61 20.52
N MET A 228 7.02 -10.73 19.56
CA MET A 228 7.15 -9.29 19.83
C MET A 228 5.83 -8.63 20.25
N ARG A 229 4.67 -9.15 19.81
CA ARG A 229 3.34 -8.68 20.26
C ARG A 229 3.12 -8.89 21.77
N GLN A 230 3.78 -9.90 22.38
CA GLN A 230 3.70 -10.15 23.82
C GLN A 230 4.56 -9.17 24.64
N PHE A 231 5.50 -8.48 24.01
CA PHE A 231 6.40 -7.53 24.67
C PHE A 231 6.36 -6.16 24.00
N PRO A 232 5.44 -5.26 24.39
CA PRO A 232 5.25 -3.93 23.76
C PRO A 232 6.54 -3.07 23.74
N ILE A 233 7.42 -3.26 24.72
CA ILE A 233 8.71 -2.55 24.81
C ILE A 233 9.67 -3.06 23.73
N MET A 234 9.68 -4.35 23.45
CA MET A 234 10.52 -4.91 22.38
C MET A 234 10.04 -4.47 20.98
N GLN A 235 8.75 -4.26 20.79
CA GLN A 235 8.21 -3.69 19.55
C GLN A 235 8.73 -2.26 19.26
N SER A 236 9.10 -1.50 20.30
CA SER A 236 9.69 -0.17 20.13
C SER A 236 11.16 -0.17 19.79
N ILE A 237 11.89 -1.27 20.08
CA ILE A 237 13.34 -1.42 19.86
C ILE A 237 13.63 -2.06 18.50
N PHE A 238 12.84 -3.05 18.09
CA PHE A 238 13.02 -3.72 16.81
C PHE A 238 12.17 -3.07 15.72
N MET A 239 12.82 -2.25 14.91
CA MET A 239 12.22 -1.50 13.79
C MET A 239 12.10 -2.38 12.54
N PHE A 240 11.32 -3.44 12.55
CA PHE A 240 10.95 -4.10 11.30
C PHE A 240 9.50 -3.80 10.98
N PRO A 241 9.23 -2.96 9.95
CA PRO A 241 7.89 -2.87 9.38
C PRO A 241 7.61 -4.18 8.62
N ARG A 242 6.36 -4.59 8.63
CA ARG A 242 5.83 -5.50 7.64
C ARG A 242 6.10 -4.99 6.24
#